data_4001e024da2197533510b3dc5f4b8a4a
#
_entry.id   4001e024da2197533510b3dc5f4b8a4a
#
_cell.length_a   1.000
_cell.length_b   1.000
_cell.length_c   1.000
_cell.angle_alpha   90.00
_cell.angle_beta   90.00
_cell.angle_gamma   90.00
#
_symmetry.space_group_name_H-M   'P 1'
#
loop_
_entity.id
_entity.type
_entity.pdbx_description
1 polymer ?
#
loop_
_entity_poly.entity_id
_entity_poly.type
_entity_poly.pdbx_seq_one_letter_code
_entity_poly.pdbx_strand_id
1 'polypeptide(L)'
;MKYKFSEIMDIIGGGTPKTSKPEYWNGDIPWLSVKDFNNDYRYVYETEKTITQAGLDNSSTKLLKRNDSIISARGTVGEMAMIPYPMAFNQSCYGLRAKEGLVEEEYLYYLIKHNVVVLKKNTHGSVFDTITRDTFDGIEVELPSLAEQKVVASILRDLDDKIEVNNEINKNLAA
;
A
#
# COMPACT_ATOMS: atom_id res chain seq x y z
N MET A 1 19.13 15.51 -3.46
CA MET A 1 18.21 16.27 -4.35
C MET A 1 16.81 16.14 -3.75
N LYS A 2 16.04 17.23 -3.69
CA LYS A 2 14.67 17.21 -3.14
C LYS A 2 13.66 16.84 -4.21
N TYR A 3 12.71 16.03 -3.85
CA TYR A 3 11.62 15.55 -4.71
C TYR A 3 10.29 15.63 -3.96
N LYS A 4 9.20 15.86 -4.67
CA LYS A 4 7.85 15.58 -4.16
C LYS A 4 7.55 14.08 -4.23
N PHE A 5 6.68 13.57 -3.38
CA PHE A 5 6.30 12.15 -3.46
C PHE A 5 5.74 11.75 -4.83
N SER A 6 4.92 12.59 -5.46
CA SER A 6 4.40 12.34 -6.81
C SER A 6 5.49 12.27 -7.90
N GLU A 7 6.68 12.83 -7.65
CA GLU A 7 7.80 12.75 -8.59
C GLU A 7 8.58 11.44 -8.49
N ILE A 8 8.50 10.72 -7.36
CA ILE A 8 9.26 9.49 -7.12
C ILE A 8 8.42 8.21 -7.22
N MET A 9 7.10 8.32 -7.34
CA MET A 9 6.19 7.17 -7.45
C MET A 9 5.00 7.48 -8.33
N ASP A 10 4.37 6.42 -8.86
CA ASP A 10 3.06 6.49 -9.49
C ASP A 10 1.97 6.20 -8.45
N ILE A 11 0.94 7.06 -8.42
CA ILE A 11 -0.20 6.94 -7.52
C ILE A 11 -1.36 6.34 -8.31
N ILE A 12 -1.73 5.10 -7.98
CA ILE A 12 -2.72 4.28 -8.69
C ILE A 12 -4.02 4.28 -7.89
N GLY A 13 -5.13 4.67 -8.52
CA GLY A 13 -6.46 4.60 -7.91
C GLY A 13 -7.05 3.19 -8.00
N GLY A 14 -7.72 2.76 -6.95
CA GLY A 14 -8.49 1.52 -6.92
C GLY A 14 -9.94 1.68 -7.38
N GLY A 15 -10.69 0.60 -7.29
CA GLY A 15 -12.10 0.58 -7.68
C GLY A 15 -12.84 -0.63 -7.13
N THR A 16 -14.15 -0.61 -7.28
CA THR A 16 -15.03 -1.69 -6.83
C THR A 16 -15.88 -2.17 -8.01
N PRO A 17 -15.81 -3.46 -8.38
CA PRO A 17 -16.76 -4.04 -9.32
C PRO A 17 -18.19 -3.88 -8.82
N LYS A 18 -19.16 -3.79 -9.74
CA LYS A 18 -20.58 -3.68 -9.34
C LYS A 18 -20.98 -4.87 -8.47
N THR A 19 -21.40 -4.58 -7.24
CA THR A 19 -21.78 -5.60 -6.25
C THR A 19 -23.06 -6.35 -6.63
N SER A 20 -23.91 -5.74 -7.47
CA SER A 20 -25.12 -6.38 -8.02
C SER A 20 -24.85 -7.39 -9.14
N LYS A 21 -23.58 -7.60 -9.50
CA LYS A 21 -23.14 -8.54 -10.54
C LYS A 21 -22.35 -9.68 -9.91
N PRO A 22 -23.02 -10.80 -9.53
CA PRO A 22 -22.33 -11.94 -8.89
C PRO A 22 -21.18 -12.51 -9.72
N GLU A 23 -21.28 -12.43 -11.05
CA GLU A 23 -20.26 -12.89 -12.00
C GLU A 23 -18.93 -12.10 -11.93
N TYR A 24 -18.89 -10.99 -11.22
CA TYR A 24 -17.67 -10.20 -11.01
C TYR A 24 -16.89 -10.60 -9.75
N TRP A 25 -17.48 -11.43 -8.88
CA TRP A 25 -16.96 -11.77 -7.58
C TRP A 25 -16.63 -13.25 -7.46
N ASN A 26 -15.87 -13.60 -6.40
CA ASN A 26 -15.48 -14.97 -6.06
C ASN A 26 -14.67 -15.70 -7.15
N GLY A 27 -13.81 -14.95 -7.86
CA GLY A 27 -12.83 -15.48 -8.81
C GLY A 27 -11.45 -15.69 -8.16
N ASP A 28 -10.42 -15.69 -9.00
CA ASP A 28 -9.04 -15.99 -8.58
C ASP A 28 -8.18 -14.74 -8.28
N ILE A 29 -8.72 -13.53 -8.49
CA ILE A 29 -7.98 -12.30 -8.31
C ILE A 29 -8.28 -11.74 -6.92
N PRO A 30 -7.30 -11.68 -5.98
CA PRO A 30 -7.47 -11.05 -4.68
C PRO A 30 -7.87 -9.58 -4.84
N TRP A 31 -8.84 -9.13 -4.03
CA TRP A 31 -9.33 -7.76 -4.05
C TRP A 31 -9.26 -7.15 -2.65
N LEU A 32 -8.30 -6.24 -2.47
CA LEU A 32 -7.92 -5.65 -1.19
C LEU A 32 -8.88 -4.56 -0.73
N SER A 33 -9.14 -4.59 0.55
CA SER A 33 -9.69 -3.49 1.35
C SER A 33 -8.77 -3.21 2.55
N VAL A 34 -8.95 -2.10 3.25
CA VAL A 34 -8.12 -1.79 4.42
C VAL A 34 -8.17 -2.87 5.51
N LYS A 35 -9.25 -3.65 5.60
CA LYS A 35 -9.41 -4.73 6.57
C LYS A 35 -8.35 -5.83 6.40
N ASP A 36 -7.90 -6.05 5.17
CA ASP A 36 -6.97 -7.12 4.84
C ASP A 36 -5.54 -6.80 5.29
N PHE A 37 -5.20 -5.52 5.47
CA PHE A 37 -3.86 -5.07 5.85
C PHE A 37 -3.82 -4.07 7.02
N ASN A 38 -4.90 -3.95 7.77
CA ASN A 38 -4.93 -3.22 9.05
C ASN A 38 -4.35 -4.10 10.17
N ASN A 39 -3.06 -4.39 10.07
CA ASN A 39 -2.31 -5.23 10.97
C ASN A 39 -0.82 -4.81 10.94
N ASP A 40 0.03 -5.53 11.69
CA ASP A 40 1.46 -5.21 11.84
C ASP A 40 2.36 -5.93 10.82
N TYR A 41 1.79 -6.63 9.83
CA TYR A 41 2.57 -7.32 8.81
C TYR A 41 2.98 -6.39 7.67
N ARG A 42 4.21 -6.56 7.17
CA ARG A 42 4.69 -5.80 6.02
C ARG A 42 3.98 -6.20 4.72
N TYR A 43 3.74 -7.48 4.51
CA TYR A 43 3.03 -7.99 3.33
C TYR A 43 1.60 -8.42 3.66
N VAL A 44 0.69 -8.24 2.69
CA VAL A 44 -0.66 -8.79 2.75
C VAL A 44 -0.75 -10.00 1.83
N TYR A 45 -1.00 -11.18 2.40
CA TYR A 45 -1.02 -12.43 1.64
C TYR A 45 -2.43 -12.90 1.28
N GLU A 46 -3.44 -12.50 2.05
CA GLU A 46 -4.82 -12.97 1.91
C GLU A 46 -5.79 -11.81 1.89
N THR A 47 -6.92 -11.98 1.21
CA THR A 47 -8.01 -11.01 1.15
C THR A 47 -9.34 -11.68 1.51
N GLU A 48 -10.23 -10.93 2.17
CA GLU A 48 -11.60 -11.38 2.46
C GLU A 48 -12.39 -11.66 1.17
N LYS A 49 -12.10 -10.91 0.09
CA LYS A 49 -12.82 -10.96 -1.17
C LYS A 49 -11.90 -11.19 -2.36
N THR A 50 -12.45 -11.85 -3.36
CA THR A 50 -11.80 -12.00 -4.66
C THR A 50 -12.73 -11.56 -5.77
N ILE A 51 -12.15 -11.23 -6.92
CA ILE A 51 -12.90 -10.86 -8.14
C ILE A 51 -12.51 -11.75 -9.31
N THR A 52 -13.38 -11.82 -10.30
CA THR A 52 -13.11 -12.49 -11.57
C THR A 52 -12.37 -11.57 -12.53
N GLN A 53 -11.85 -12.11 -13.64
CA GLN A 53 -11.32 -11.31 -14.74
C GLN A 53 -12.38 -10.36 -15.29
N ALA A 54 -13.64 -10.81 -15.39
CA ALA A 54 -14.76 -9.97 -15.80
C ALA A 54 -14.99 -8.79 -14.82
N GLY A 55 -14.83 -9.03 -13.52
CA GLY A 55 -14.89 -7.98 -12.50
C GLY A 55 -13.77 -6.96 -12.65
N LEU A 56 -12.56 -7.40 -12.94
CA LEU A 56 -11.41 -6.54 -13.22
C LEU A 56 -11.64 -5.69 -14.48
N ASP A 57 -12.06 -6.30 -15.58
CA ASP A 57 -12.20 -5.65 -16.89
C ASP A 57 -13.37 -4.65 -16.94
N ASN A 58 -14.41 -4.87 -16.12
CA ASN A 58 -15.63 -4.05 -16.09
C ASN A 58 -15.70 -3.12 -14.86
N SER A 59 -14.58 -2.79 -14.25
CA SER A 59 -14.52 -1.85 -13.13
C SER A 59 -13.32 -0.92 -13.25
N SER A 60 -13.26 0.08 -12.35
CA SER A 60 -12.13 1.00 -12.28
C SER A 60 -10.94 0.46 -11.47
N THR A 61 -11.07 -0.71 -10.84
CA THR A 61 -9.98 -1.32 -10.10
C THR A 61 -8.77 -1.61 -11.00
N LYS A 62 -7.61 -1.62 -10.42
CA LYS A 62 -6.34 -1.89 -11.13
C LYS A 62 -5.59 -2.98 -10.40
N LEU A 63 -4.73 -3.71 -11.12
CA LEU A 63 -3.81 -4.65 -10.52
C LEU A 63 -2.55 -3.93 -10.05
N LEU A 64 -2.25 -4.08 -8.77
CA LEU A 64 -0.92 -3.83 -8.23
C LEU A 64 -0.01 -5.00 -8.58
N LYS A 65 1.27 -4.71 -8.75
CA LYS A 65 2.31 -5.71 -9.02
C LYS A 65 3.01 -6.09 -7.72
N ARG A 66 3.78 -7.16 -7.77
CA ARG A 66 4.69 -7.51 -6.68
C ARG A 66 5.57 -6.30 -6.32
N ASN A 67 5.75 -6.07 -5.03
CA ASN A 67 6.50 -4.99 -4.41
C ASN A 67 5.88 -3.57 -4.58
N ASP A 68 4.76 -3.40 -5.26
CA ASP A 68 3.99 -2.18 -5.08
C ASP A 68 3.57 -2.07 -3.61
N SER A 69 3.38 -0.85 -3.13
CA SER A 69 2.78 -0.59 -1.81
C SER A 69 1.32 -0.20 -1.95
N ILE A 70 0.53 -0.45 -0.90
CA ILE A 70 -0.85 0.05 -0.78
C ILE A 70 -0.96 0.89 0.48
N ILE A 71 -1.74 1.97 0.42
CA ILE A 71 -2.06 2.83 1.56
C ILE A 71 -3.56 3.09 1.61
N SER A 72 -4.14 3.00 2.80
CA SER A 72 -5.53 3.40 3.02
C SER A 72 -5.66 4.92 3.05
N ALA A 73 -6.57 5.46 2.22
CA ALA A 73 -6.75 6.89 2.03
C ALA A 73 -8.03 7.43 2.67
N ARG A 74 -8.98 6.55 3.01
CA ARG A 74 -10.29 6.92 3.60
C ARG A 74 -10.69 5.91 4.67
N GLY A 75 -11.45 6.38 5.65
CA GLY A 75 -11.86 5.58 6.80
C GLY A 75 -10.69 5.43 7.79
N THR A 76 -10.11 4.26 7.89
CA THR A 76 -8.85 4.05 8.65
C THR A 76 -7.70 4.51 7.77
N VAL A 77 -7.27 5.76 7.94
CA VAL A 77 -6.27 6.41 7.07
C VAL A 77 -4.85 6.07 7.49
N GLY A 78 -4.00 5.75 6.51
CA GLY A 78 -2.55 5.60 6.66
C GLY A 78 -2.08 4.21 7.06
N GLU A 79 -2.96 3.19 7.00
CA GLU A 79 -2.53 1.80 7.06
C GLU A 79 -1.83 1.42 5.76
N MET A 80 -0.78 0.63 5.84
CA MET A 80 0.08 0.30 4.71
C MET A 80 0.47 -1.17 4.68
N ALA A 81 0.63 -1.69 3.47
CA ALA A 81 1.27 -2.99 3.23
C ALA A 81 2.01 -3.00 1.89
N MET A 82 2.85 -3.99 1.69
CA MET A 82 3.44 -4.34 0.40
C MET A 82 2.69 -5.49 -0.26
N ILE A 83 2.74 -5.55 -1.58
CA ILE A 83 2.01 -6.52 -2.41
C ILE A 83 2.96 -7.68 -2.77
N PRO A 84 2.67 -8.94 -2.35
CA PRO A 84 3.53 -10.08 -2.62
C PRO A 84 3.36 -10.67 -4.02
N TYR A 85 2.17 -10.52 -4.61
CA TYR A 85 1.78 -10.96 -5.96
C TYR A 85 0.61 -10.10 -6.47
N PRO A 86 0.25 -10.14 -7.76
CA PRO A 86 -0.75 -9.23 -8.33
C PRO A 86 -2.09 -9.28 -7.59
N MET A 87 -2.58 -8.12 -7.14
CA MET A 87 -3.83 -7.95 -6.42
C MET A 87 -4.58 -6.72 -6.89
N ALA A 88 -5.89 -6.81 -7.01
CA ALA A 88 -6.79 -5.67 -7.20
C ALA A 88 -7.12 -5.01 -5.85
N PHE A 89 -7.73 -3.83 -5.85
CA PHE A 89 -8.02 -3.11 -4.60
C PHE A 89 -9.15 -2.09 -4.76
N ASN A 90 -9.74 -1.72 -3.62
CA ASN A 90 -10.89 -0.82 -3.57
C ASN A 90 -10.51 0.66 -3.73
N GLN A 91 -11.51 1.51 -3.96
CA GLN A 91 -11.35 2.96 -4.18
C GLN A 91 -10.99 3.75 -2.92
N SER A 92 -11.00 3.14 -1.74
CA SER A 92 -10.60 3.79 -0.49
C SER A 92 -9.10 3.75 -0.24
N CYS A 93 -8.35 3.11 -1.14
CA CYS A 93 -6.92 2.95 -1.07
C CYS A 93 -6.23 3.53 -2.32
N TYR A 94 -4.94 3.83 -2.18
CA TYR A 94 -4.03 4.08 -3.30
C TYR A 94 -2.97 3.00 -3.36
N GLY A 95 -2.70 2.53 -4.58
CA GLY A 95 -1.49 1.80 -4.91
C GLY A 95 -0.35 2.77 -5.20
N LEU A 96 0.83 2.45 -4.72
CA LEU A 96 2.02 3.28 -4.84
C LEU A 96 3.14 2.46 -5.47
N ARG A 97 3.56 2.86 -6.66
CA ARG A 97 4.60 2.18 -7.42
C ARG A 97 5.84 3.03 -7.51
N ALA A 98 6.97 2.49 -7.10
CA ALA A 98 8.27 3.16 -7.21
C ALA A 98 8.60 3.48 -8.68
N LYS A 99 9.14 4.66 -8.95
CA LYS A 99 9.71 4.99 -10.26
C LYS A 99 11.08 4.36 -10.40
N GLU A 100 11.19 3.48 -11.36
CA GLU A 100 12.41 2.73 -11.65
C GLU A 100 13.62 3.66 -11.87
N GLY A 101 14.77 3.27 -11.32
CA GLY A 101 16.00 4.05 -11.41
C GLY A 101 16.07 5.26 -10.49
N LEU A 102 15.00 5.63 -9.79
CA LEU A 102 14.95 6.78 -8.89
C LEU A 102 14.78 6.38 -7.43
N VAL A 103 13.84 5.47 -7.15
CA VAL A 103 13.58 4.98 -5.80
C VAL A 103 13.44 3.46 -5.80
N GLU A 104 14.00 2.83 -4.78
CA GLU A 104 13.90 1.40 -4.56
C GLU A 104 12.54 1.07 -3.90
N GLU A 105 11.92 -0.07 -4.25
CA GLU A 105 10.55 -0.42 -3.89
C GLU A 105 10.32 -0.54 -2.38
N GLU A 106 11.16 -1.30 -1.68
CA GLU A 106 11.07 -1.45 -0.22
C GLU A 106 11.44 -0.15 0.50
N TYR A 107 12.43 0.60 -0.04
CA TYR A 107 12.77 1.92 0.51
C TYR A 107 11.58 2.89 0.40
N LEU A 108 10.86 2.90 -0.72
CA LEU A 108 9.65 3.71 -0.88
C LEU A 108 8.61 3.37 0.19
N TYR A 109 8.37 2.09 0.45
CA TYR A 109 7.46 1.65 1.51
C TYR A 109 7.82 2.26 2.86
N TYR A 110 9.07 2.13 3.28
CA TYR A 110 9.54 2.67 4.57
C TYR A 110 9.54 4.19 4.59
N LEU A 111 9.91 4.85 3.49
CA LEU A 111 9.89 6.30 3.38
C LEU A 111 8.47 6.85 3.58
N ILE A 112 7.45 6.22 2.97
CA ILE A 112 6.07 6.64 3.13
C ILE A 112 5.58 6.32 4.54
N LYS A 113 5.87 5.14 5.07
CA LYS A 113 5.52 4.72 6.43
C LYS A 113 6.06 5.72 7.48
N HIS A 114 7.30 6.18 7.30
CA HIS A 114 7.91 7.22 8.14
C HIS A 114 7.15 8.55 8.04
N ASN A 115 6.64 8.89 6.87
CA ASN A 115 5.93 10.16 6.62
C ASN A 115 4.41 10.08 6.80
N VAL A 116 3.83 8.93 7.19
CA VAL A 116 2.38 8.77 7.39
C VAL A 116 1.80 9.80 8.34
N VAL A 117 2.50 10.16 9.42
CA VAL A 117 2.07 11.19 10.36
C VAL A 117 1.94 12.56 9.68
N VAL A 118 2.86 12.90 8.79
CA VAL A 118 2.82 14.15 8.01
C VAL A 118 1.71 14.10 6.97
N LEU A 119 1.54 12.95 6.30
CA LEU A 119 0.41 12.71 5.39
C LEU A 119 -0.93 12.92 6.10
N LYS A 120 -1.11 12.36 7.29
CA LYS A 120 -2.32 12.53 8.10
C LYS A 120 -2.52 13.99 8.54
N LYS A 121 -1.48 14.72 8.89
CA LYS A 121 -1.57 16.15 9.26
C LYS A 121 -1.98 17.03 8.08
N ASN A 122 -1.50 16.72 6.89
CA ASN A 122 -1.79 17.49 5.67
C ASN A 122 -3.22 17.26 5.13
N THR A 123 -3.97 16.31 5.73
CA THR A 123 -5.40 16.11 5.42
C THR A 123 -6.32 17.11 6.15
N HIS A 124 -5.78 17.91 7.08
CA HIS A 124 -6.57 18.85 7.89
C HIS A 124 -7.07 20.05 7.06
N GLY A 125 -8.35 20.02 6.75
CA GLY A 125 -9.09 21.04 6.00
C GLY A 125 -10.37 20.50 5.37
N SER A 126 -10.52 19.19 5.26
CA SER A 126 -11.77 18.54 4.87
C SER A 126 -12.50 17.99 6.11
N VAL A 127 -13.84 17.95 6.04
CA VAL A 127 -14.73 17.37 7.08
C VAL A 127 -14.38 15.88 7.36
N PHE A 128 -13.57 15.25 6.52
CA PHE A 128 -13.10 13.88 6.66
C PHE A 128 -11.59 13.82 6.40
N ASP A 129 -10.84 13.24 7.32
CA ASP A 129 -9.42 12.91 7.12
C ASP A 129 -9.30 11.97 5.91
N THR A 130 -8.79 12.51 4.79
CA THR A 130 -8.66 11.75 3.54
C THR A 130 -7.32 12.11 2.89
N ILE A 131 -6.50 11.11 2.58
CA ILE A 131 -5.33 11.28 1.74
C ILE A 131 -5.79 11.43 0.29
N THR A 132 -5.32 12.47 -0.39
CA THR A 132 -5.56 12.73 -1.81
C THR A 132 -4.24 12.74 -2.58
N ARG A 133 -4.29 12.82 -3.90
CA ARG A 133 -3.08 12.99 -4.70
C ARG A 133 -2.32 14.26 -4.31
N ASP A 134 -3.02 15.36 -4.06
CA ASP A 134 -2.44 16.64 -3.65
C ASP A 134 -1.76 16.54 -2.27
N THR A 135 -2.20 15.63 -1.40
CA THR A 135 -1.54 15.36 -0.12
C THR A 135 -0.11 14.86 -0.32
N PHE A 136 0.11 14.02 -1.32
CA PHE A 136 1.46 13.54 -1.67
C PHE A 136 2.32 14.62 -2.30
N ASP A 137 1.73 15.54 -3.08
CA ASP A 137 2.43 16.69 -3.68
C ASP A 137 2.91 17.71 -2.63
N GLY A 138 2.27 17.72 -1.48
CA GLY A 138 2.61 18.60 -0.36
C GLY A 138 3.83 18.13 0.46
N ILE A 139 4.42 16.97 0.16
CA ILE A 139 5.55 16.42 0.92
C ILE A 139 6.78 16.35 0.04
N GLU A 140 7.83 17.06 0.50
CA GLU A 140 9.16 17.01 -0.11
C GLU A 140 10.07 16.06 0.68
N VAL A 141 10.83 15.23 -0.02
CA VAL A 141 11.78 14.28 0.54
C VAL A 141 13.14 14.40 -0.15
N GLU A 142 14.19 14.08 0.58
CA GLU A 142 15.52 13.91 0.01
C GLU A 142 15.80 12.43 -0.19
N LEU A 143 16.22 12.06 -1.40
CA LEU A 143 16.59 10.69 -1.70
C LEU A 143 18.11 10.52 -1.60
N PRO A 144 18.61 9.54 -0.85
CA PRO A 144 19.98 9.08 -0.95
C PRO A 144 20.20 8.34 -2.28
N SER A 145 21.41 7.91 -2.55
CA SER A 145 21.70 7.08 -3.73
C SER A 145 20.93 5.74 -3.68
N LEU A 146 20.66 5.14 -4.82
CA LEU A 146 19.98 3.83 -4.86
C LEU A 146 20.72 2.74 -4.07
N ALA A 147 22.04 2.81 -3.99
CA ALA A 147 22.83 1.89 -3.16
C ALA A 147 22.54 2.07 -1.67
N GLU A 148 22.50 3.31 -1.20
CA GLU A 148 22.14 3.63 0.19
C GLU A 148 20.67 3.27 0.49
N GLN A 149 19.74 3.53 -0.44
CA GLN A 149 18.34 3.14 -0.30
C GLN A 149 18.21 1.64 -0.06
N LYS A 150 18.90 0.80 -0.84
CA LYS A 150 18.92 -0.66 -0.68
C LYS A 150 19.47 -1.10 0.68
N VAL A 151 20.53 -0.45 1.16
CA VAL A 151 21.09 -0.75 2.49
C VAL A 151 20.10 -0.40 3.59
N VAL A 152 19.49 0.79 3.56
CA VAL A 152 18.48 1.20 4.53
C VAL A 152 17.28 0.28 4.51
N ALA A 153 16.75 -0.02 3.32
CA ALA A 153 15.61 -0.93 3.15
C ALA A 153 15.91 -2.33 3.70
N SER A 154 17.11 -2.88 3.45
CA SER A 154 17.47 -4.21 3.96
C SER A 154 17.52 -4.27 5.49
N ILE A 155 18.03 -3.24 6.15
CA ILE A 155 18.08 -3.17 7.63
C ILE A 155 16.67 -3.14 8.21
N LEU A 156 15.79 -2.29 7.64
CA LEU A 156 14.42 -2.15 8.11
C LEU A 156 13.59 -3.42 7.84
N ARG A 157 13.79 -4.05 6.69
CA ARG A 157 13.20 -5.35 6.35
C ARG A 157 13.59 -6.41 7.38
N ASP A 158 14.88 -6.55 7.70
CA ASP A 158 15.35 -7.56 8.63
C ASP A 158 14.76 -7.36 10.04
N LEU A 159 14.47 -6.11 10.43
CA LEU A 159 13.76 -5.78 11.67
C LEU A 159 12.27 -6.17 11.59
N ASP A 160 11.58 -5.84 10.52
CA ASP A 160 10.18 -6.23 10.32
C ASP A 160 10.02 -7.75 10.25
N ASP A 161 10.92 -8.47 9.55
CA ASP A 161 10.92 -9.94 9.49
C ASP A 161 11.06 -10.54 10.89
N LYS A 162 11.89 -9.95 11.74
CA LYS A 162 12.05 -10.39 13.13
C LYS A 162 10.81 -10.12 13.97
N ILE A 163 10.14 -9.00 13.76
CA ILE A 163 8.86 -8.69 14.42
C ILE A 163 7.79 -9.69 14.00
N GLU A 164 7.68 -10.00 12.72
CA GLU A 164 6.72 -10.98 12.20
C GLU A 164 6.96 -12.38 12.80
N VAL A 165 8.19 -12.86 12.81
CA VAL A 165 8.56 -14.14 13.43
C VAL A 165 8.21 -14.16 14.92
N ASN A 166 8.50 -13.09 15.66
CA ASN A 166 8.16 -13.01 17.08
C ASN A 166 6.64 -13.03 17.31
N ASN A 167 5.87 -12.37 16.46
CA ASN A 167 4.39 -12.38 16.51
C ASN A 167 3.84 -13.78 16.29
N GLU A 168 4.37 -14.53 15.32
CA GLU A 168 3.98 -15.92 15.08
C GLU A 168 4.35 -16.85 16.25
N ILE A 169 5.53 -16.69 16.84
CA ILE A 169 5.92 -17.44 18.05
C ILE A 169 4.95 -17.14 19.19
N ASN A 170 4.62 -15.86 19.44
CA ASN A 170 3.70 -15.47 20.51
C ASN A 170 2.30 -16.03 20.31
N LYS A 171 1.78 -16.07 19.08
CA LYS A 171 0.50 -16.72 18.78
C LYS A 171 0.51 -18.19 19.13
N ASN A 172 1.59 -18.90 18.76
CA ASN A 172 1.72 -20.33 19.02
C ASN A 172 1.90 -20.66 20.51
N LEU A 173 2.49 -19.74 21.29
CA LEU A 173 2.64 -19.90 22.75
C LEU A 173 1.34 -19.59 23.52
N ALA A 174 0.42 -18.81 22.92
CA ALA A 174 -0.84 -18.43 23.54
C ALA A 174 -1.99 -19.41 23.21
N ALA A 175 -1.77 -20.37 22.30
CA ALA A 175 -2.73 -21.40 21.89
C ALA A 175 -2.55 -22.67 22.72
#